data_fedc299118bfa71d25103b4f59941737
#
_entry.id   fedc299118bfa71d25103b4f59941737
#
_cell.length_a   1.000
_cell.length_b   1.000
_cell.length_c   1.000
_cell.angle_alpha   90.00
_cell.angle_beta   90.00
_cell.angle_gamma   90.00
#
_symmetry.space_group_name_H-M   'P 1'
#
loop_
_entity.id
_entity.type
_entity.pdbx_description
1 polymer ?
#
loop_
_entity_poly.entity_id
_entity_poly.type
_entity_poly.pdbx_seq_one_letter_code
_entity_poly.pdbx_strand_id
1 'polypeptide(L)'
;MIYRSKAPLRIGLAGGGTDVSPYCDLFGGAILNATVSLYAYANIEPIDEPSIILHAIDRKEYEEFPLKNDLPINGKLDLLKGVYNRLARENNLGNKGLQLSTYVDAPAGSGLGTSSTLVVAIIGAFAEMLRLPLGEYDIAHLAYEIERKDLLMTGGRQDQYAATFGGVNYMEFFAEDKVIVNPLRIRQQYLFELENNLLLYYTSTSRESAKIIAKQSENVTNKKEKSIEAMHQLKQQALMMKEALLKGRLNEIGEILDFGFRQKRQMAEGISNSLMEEMYETARKSGATGGKISGAGGGGFMIFYCPNNTKYSVMEAVSKFGGYYKPYQFVDHGMRSWTV
;
A
#
# COMPACT_ATOMS: atom_id res chain seq x y z
N MET A 1 10.22 -28.67 -5.93
CA MET A 1 10.85 -27.52 -5.25
C MET A 1 9.96 -26.34 -5.52
N ILE A 2 9.44 -25.69 -4.47
CA ILE A 2 8.53 -24.56 -4.58
C ILE A 2 9.24 -23.31 -4.02
N TYR A 3 9.22 -22.23 -4.76
CA TYR A 3 9.79 -20.94 -4.36
C TYR A 3 8.66 -20.04 -3.86
N ARG A 4 8.77 -19.58 -2.64
CA ARG A 4 7.74 -18.82 -1.96
C ARG A 4 8.22 -17.45 -1.57
N SER A 5 7.30 -16.51 -1.53
CA SER A 5 7.52 -15.18 -0.98
C SER A 5 6.26 -14.67 -0.30
N LYS A 6 6.47 -13.79 0.69
CA LYS A 6 5.42 -12.96 1.27
C LYS A 6 5.92 -11.54 1.48
N ALA A 7 5.06 -10.58 1.29
CA ALA A 7 5.33 -9.18 1.56
C ALA A 7 4.18 -8.57 2.39
N PRO A 8 4.48 -7.74 3.42
CA PRO A 8 3.45 -7.18 4.28
C PRO A 8 2.74 -5.99 3.62
N LEU A 9 1.43 -5.90 3.83
CA LEU A 9 0.63 -4.72 3.51
C LEU A 9 0.99 -3.58 4.48
N ARG A 10 0.56 -2.35 4.15
CA ARG A 10 0.88 -1.17 4.96
C ARG A 10 -0.34 -0.33 5.31
N ILE A 11 -0.30 0.30 6.47
CA ILE A 11 -1.16 1.42 6.85
C ILE A 11 -0.40 2.73 6.60
N GLY A 12 -0.95 3.63 5.78
CA GLY A 12 -0.41 4.97 5.60
C GLY A 12 -0.85 5.89 6.74
N LEU A 13 0.05 6.24 7.65
CA LEU A 13 -0.24 7.06 8.82
C LEU A 13 -0.31 8.55 8.49
N ALA A 14 0.60 9.06 7.66
CA ALA A 14 0.66 10.48 7.30
C ALA A 14 1.26 10.72 5.91
N GLY A 15 1.04 11.89 5.33
CA GLY A 15 1.68 12.34 4.09
C GLY A 15 1.14 11.74 2.79
N GLY A 16 0.15 10.85 2.86
CA GLY A 16 -0.29 10.05 1.71
C GLY A 16 -0.79 10.89 0.52
N GLY A 17 -0.20 10.63 -0.66
CA GLY A 17 -0.43 11.33 -1.92
C GLY A 17 0.73 12.27 -2.29
N THR A 18 1.64 12.61 -1.37
CA THR A 18 2.81 13.44 -1.68
C THR A 18 3.93 12.67 -2.40
N ASP A 19 3.79 11.36 -2.54
CA ASP A 19 4.68 10.45 -3.28
C ASP A 19 4.34 10.32 -4.77
N VAL A 20 3.33 11.05 -5.24
CA VAL A 20 2.80 10.97 -6.62
C VAL A 20 3.37 12.10 -7.48
N SER A 21 3.88 11.75 -8.67
CA SER A 21 4.28 12.73 -9.69
C SER A 21 3.07 13.50 -10.21
N PRO A 22 3.21 14.79 -10.55
CA PRO A 22 4.44 15.59 -10.53
C PRO A 22 4.75 16.27 -9.18
N TYR A 23 3.92 16.09 -8.14
CA TYR A 23 4.12 16.81 -6.87
C TYR A 23 5.47 16.47 -6.23
N CYS A 24 5.80 15.18 -6.07
CA CYS A 24 7.07 14.78 -5.44
C CYS A 24 8.29 15.22 -6.24
N ASP A 25 8.15 15.32 -7.56
CA ASP A 25 9.25 15.74 -8.44
C ASP A 25 9.53 17.23 -8.32
N LEU A 26 8.49 18.05 -8.13
CA LEU A 26 8.59 19.51 -8.05
C LEU A 26 8.92 20.02 -6.64
N PHE A 27 8.34 19.39 -5.61
CA PHE A 27 8.34 19.92 -4.24
C PHE A 27 8.96 18.96 -3.22
N GLY A 28 9.32 17.74 -3.64
CA GLY A 28 9.63 16.65 -2.75
C GLY A 28 8.41 16.14 -2.00
N GLY A 29 8.30 14.83 -1.79
CA GLY A 29 7.23 14.21 -1.02
C GLY A 29 7.73 13.67 0.31
N ALA A 30 6.84 13.47 1.28
CA ALA A 30 7.16 12.77 2.53
C ALA A 30 5.96 12.00 3.04
N ILE A 31 6.18 10.75 3.39
CA ILE A 31 5.14 9.84 3.91
C ILE A 31 5.65 9.11 5.14
N LEU A 32 4.74 8.86 6.07
CA LEU A 32 4.96 7.94 7.17
C LEU A 32 3.96 6.80 7.08
N ASN A 33 4.47 5.58 7.01
CA ASN A 33 3.69 4.35 6.97
C ASN A 33 4.22 3.31 7.95
N ALA A 34 3.39 2.29 8.21
CA ALA A 34 3.74 1.14 9.03
C ALA A 34 3.21 -0.13 8.36
N THR A 35 4.04 -1.17 8.27
CA THR A 35 3.62 -2.47 7.77
C THR A 35 2.88 -3.28 8.83
N VAL A 36 1.95 -4.11 8.38
CA VAL A 36 1.03 -4.86 9.22
C VAL A 36 1.02 -6.34 8.87
N SER A 37 0.56 -7.19 9.80
CA SER A 37 0.48 -8.66 9.67
C SER A 37 -0.62 -9.14 8.70
N LEU A 38 -0.81 -8.42 7.61
CA LEU A 38 -1.60 -8.79 6.45
C LEU A 38 -0.65 -8.83 5.27
N TYR A 39 -0.69 -9.88 4.47
CA TYR A 39 0.34 -10.14 3.48
C TYR A 39 -0.24 -10.36 2.07
N ALA A 40 0.61 -10.13 1.09
CA ALA A 40 0.51 -10.75 -0.22
C ALA A 40 1.50 -11.90 -0.30
N TYR A 41 1.07 -13.01 -0.88
CA TYR A 41 1.84 -14.25 -1.03
C TYR A 41 2.02 -14.57 -2.51
N ALA A 42 3.19 -15.07 -2.88
CA ALA A 42 3.48 -15.62 -4.19
C ALA A 42 4.20 -16.96 -4.05
N ASN A 43 3.77 -17.94 -4.85
CA ASN A 43 4.37 -19.26 -4.91
C ASN A 43 4.66 -19.59 -6.38
N ILE A 44 5.88 -19.99 -6.69
CA ILE A 44 6.29 -20.44 -8.01
C ILE A 44 6.67 -21.90 -7.92
N GLU A 45 6.01 -22.72 -8.71
CA GLU A 45 6.29 -24.14 -8.87
C GLU A 45 6.70 -24.40 -10.31
N PRO A 46 7.96 -24.83 -10.58
CA PRO A 46 8.34 -25.34 -11.88
C PRO A 46 7.54 -26.61 -12.19
N ILE A 47 7.01 -26.70 -13.40
CA ILE A 47 6.22 -27.84 -13.89
C ILE A 47 6.86 -28.44 -15.14
N ASP A 48 6.59 -29.73 -15.39
CA ASP A 48 7.11 -30.44 -16.58
C ASP A 48 6.31 -30.08 -17.84
N GLU A 49 5.06 -29.69 -17.70
CA GLU A 49 4.21 -29.23 -18.80
C GLU A 49 4.80 -27.97 -19.43
N PRO A 50 4.81 -27.86 -20.78
CA PRO A 50 5.33 -26.68 -21.46
C PRO A 50 4.36 -25.51 -21.45
N SER A 51 3.93 -25.09 -20.25
CA SER A 51 2.94 -24.04 -20.06
C SER A 51 3.31 -23.07 -18.92
N ILE A 52 2.76 -21.87 -18.98
CA ILE A 52 2.79 -20.85 -17.93
C ILE A 52 1.39 -20.74 -17.33
N ILE A 53 1.26 -21.12 -16.07
CA ILE A 53 0.01 -21.09 -15.34
C ILE A 53 0.03 -19.92 -14.35
N LEU A 54 -0.97 -19.03 -14.44
CA LEU A 54 -1.18 -17.90 -13.53
C LEU A 54 -2.48 -18.08 -12.75
N HIS A 55 -2.41 -18.08 -11.42
CA HIS A 55 -3.55 -18.32 -10.56
C HIS A 55 -3.62 -17.32 -9.40
N ALA A 56 -4.59 -16.40 -9.41
CA ALA A 56 -4.91 -15.54 -8.27
C ALA A 56 -6.03 -16.20 -7.46
N ILE A 57 -5.67 -16.85 -6.35
CA ILE A 57 -6.55 -17.72 -5.55
C ILE A 57 -7.68 -16.91 -4.90
N ASP A 58 -7.35 -15.77 -4.30
CA ASP A 58 -8.29 -14.88 -3.63
C ASP A 58 -9.33 -14.26 -4.58
N ARG A 59 -8.95 -14.09 -5.86
CA ARG A 59 -9.82 -13.55 -6.92
C ARG A 59 -10.52 -14.64 -7.73
N LYS A 60 -10.17 -15.92 -7.54
CA LYS A 60 -10.65 -17.06 -8.34
C LYS A 60 -10.40 -16.87 -9.84
N GLU A 61 -9.28 -16.27 -10.19
CA GLU A 61 -8.85 -16.01 -11.56
C GLU A 61 -7.72 -16.96 -11.94
N TYR A 62 -7.83 -17.55 -13.13
CA TYR A 62 -6.88 -18.51 -13.68
C TYR A 62 -6.69 -18.25 -15.17
N GLU A 63 -5.44 -18.31 -15.62
CA GLU A 63 -5.08 -18.33 -17.03
C GLU A 63 -3.87 -19.25 -17.27
N GLU A 64 -3.88 -19.92 -18.41
CA GLU A 64 -2.80 -20.80 -18.88
C GLU A 64 -2.35 -20.37 -20.28
N PHE A 65 -1.06 -20.34 -20.48
CA PHE A 65 -0.42 -19.94 -21.74
C PHE A 65 0.63 -20.96 -22.16
N PRO A 66 0.86 -21.19 -23.47
CA PRO A 66 2.03 -21.90 -23.94
C PRO A 66 3.31 -21.15 -23.53
N LEU A 67 4.44 -21.84 -23.50
CA LEU A 67 5.74 -21.24 -23.20
C LEU A 67 6.03 -20.05 -24.12
N LYS A 68 6.22 -18.88 -23.51
CA LYS A 68 6.64 -17.64 -24.19
C LYS A 68 7.11 -16.60 -23.16
N ASN A 69 7.95 -15.68 -23.60
CA ASN A 69 8.51 -14.63 -22.75
C ASN A 69 7.60 -13.40 -22.59
N ASP A 70 6.50 -13.32 -23.34
CA ASP A 70 5.64 -12.15 -23.36
C ASP A 70 4.16 -12.55 -23.39
N LEU A 71 3.51 -12.40 -22.23
CA LEU A 71 2.09 -12.70 -22.06
C LEU A 71 1.24 -11.46 -22.37
N PRO A 72 0.04 -11.59 -22.97
CA PRO A 72 -0.78 -10.46 -23.34
C PRO A 72 -1.32 -9.73 -22.12
N ILE A 73 -1.12 -8.41 -22.06
CA ILE A 73 -1.74 -7.53 -21.07
C ILE A 73 -3.14 -7.18 -21.59
N ASN A 74 -4.20 -7.66 -20.92
CA ASN A 74 -5.57 -7.61 -21.41
C ASN A 74 -6.62 -7.30 -20.32
N GLY A 75 -6.20 -6.84 -19.15
CA GLY A 75 -7.08 -6.50 -18.02
C GLY A 75 -7.29 -7.64 -17.03
N LYS A 76 -6.82 -8.85 -17.32
CA LYS A 76 -6.93 -10.01 -16.42
C LYS A 76 -5.55 -10.48 -15.99
N LEU A 77 -5.32 -10.62 -14.69
CA LEU A 77 -4.05 -11.03 -14.09
C LEU A 77 -2.83 -10.18 -14.54
N ASP A 78 -3.04 -8.93 -14.94
CA ASP A 78 -2.01 -8.11 -15.58
C ASP A 78 -0.80 -7.84 -14.67
N LEU A 79 -0.98 -7.78 -13.35
CA LEU A 79 0.14 -7.66 -12.41
C LEU A 79 1.05 -8.90 -12.44
N LEU A 80 0.46 -10.10 -12.49
CA LEU A 80 1.21 -11.35 -12.57
C LEU A 80 1.96 -11.43 -13.90
N LYS A 81 1.25 -11.09 -15.00
CA LYS A 81 1.82 -11.07 -16.36
C LYS A 81 2.94 -10.05 -16.50
N GLY A 82 2.76 -8.84 -15.96
CA GLY A 82 3.76 -7.77 -16.01
C GLY A 82 5.07 -8.17 -15.34
N VAL A 83 5.00 -8.75 -14.13
CA VAL A 83 6.20 -9.25 -13.45
C VAL A 83 6.83 -10.41 -14.22
N TYR A 84 6.02 -11.38 -14.66
CA TYR A 84 6.51 -12.49 -15.48
C TYR A 84 7.21 -11.99 -16.76
N ASN A 85 6.55 -11.15 -17.54
CA ASN A 85 7.08 -10.61 -18.80
C ASN A 85 8.42 -9.91 -18.62
N ARG A 86 8.53 -9.06 -17.59
CA ARG A 86 9.79 -8.35 -17.28
C ARG A 86 10.91 -9.32 -16.95
N LEU A 87 10.68 -10.24 -16.03
CA LEU A 87 11.70 -11.17 -15.57
C LEU A 87 12.01 -12.26 -16.60
N ALA A 88 11.00 -12.69 -17.38
CA ALA A 88 11.21 -13.66 -18.45
C ALA A 88 12.10 -13.11 -19.57
N ARG A 89 11.92 -11.84 -19.94
CA ARG A 89 12.76 -11.17 -20.94
C ARG A 89 14.20 -10.99 -20.45
N GLU A 90 14.38 -10.57 -19.20
CA GLU A 90 15.71 -10.28 -18.63
C GLU A 90 16.50 -11.57 -18.28
N ASN A 91 15.80 -12.68 -17.96
CA ASN A 91 16.42 -13.90 -17.45
C ASN A 91 16.19 -15.14 -18.34
N ASN A 92 15.64 -14.96 -19.53
CA ASN A 92 15.40 -16.03 -20.51
C ASN A 92 14.60 -17.23 -19.97
N LEU A 93 13.47 -16.94 -19.27
CA LEU A 93 12.64 -17.97 -18.61
C LEU A 93 11.76 -18.80 -19.55
N GLY A 94 11.62 -18.39 -20.81
CA GLY A 94 10.64 -18.93 -21.77
C GLY A 94 10.76 -20.41 -22.14
N ASN A 95 11.71 -21.15 -21.55
CA ASN A 95 11.97 -22.54 -21.85
C ASN A 95 11.54 -23.54 -20.78
N LYS A 96 10.95 -23.05 -19.68
CA LYS A 96 10.53 -23.90 -18.55
C LYS A 96 9.10 -23.57 -18.15
N GLY A 97 8.29 -24.61 -18.02
CA GLY A 97 6.95 -24.47 -17.47
C GLY A 97 6.99 -24.03 -16.01
N LEU A 98 6.05 -23.21 -15.62
CA LEU A 98 5.86 -22.82 -14.22
C LEU A 98 4.40 -22.50 -13.91
N GLN A 99 4.03 -22.72 -12.66
CA GLN A 99 2.80 -22.22 -12.07
C GLN A 99 3.12 -21.12 -11.06
N LEU A 100 2.57 -19.93 -11.29
CA LEU A 100 2.60 -18.81 -10.34
C LEU A 100 1.23 -18.69 -9.68
N SER A 101 1.18 -18.99 -8.38
CA SER A 101 -0.04 -18.85 -7.57
C SER A 101 0.11 -17.72 -6.56
N THR A 102 -0.92 -16.88 -6.43
CA THR A 102 -0.91 -15.72 -5.53
C THR A 102 -2.14 -15.68 -4.62
N TYR A 103 -2.00 -15.01 -3.48
CA TYR A 103 -3.06 -14.75 -2.53
C TYR A 103 -2.81 -13.46 -1.77
N VAL A 104 -3.84 -12.66 -1.45
CA VAL A 104 -3.71 -11.42 -0.68
C VAL A 104 -4.73 -11.41 0.47
N ASP A 105 -4.28 -11.06 1.70
CA ASP A 105 -5.10 -11.05 2.93
C ASP A 105 -6.14 -9.92 3.01
N ALA A 106 -6.13 -9.00 2.03
CA ALA A 106 -7.06 -7.88 1.98
C ALA A 106 -7.61 -7.69 0.56
N PRO A 107 -8.85 -7.19 0.42
CA PRO A 107 -9.45 -6.97 -0.90
C PRO A 107 -8.65 -6.01 -1.78
N ALA A 108 -8.66 -6.23 -3.09
CA ALA A 108 -8.11 -5.27 -4.06
C ALA A 108 -8.78 -3.90 -3.89
N GLY A 109 -8.03 -2.82 -4.04
CA GLY A 109 -8.55 -1.47 -3.84
C GLY A 109 -8.85 -1.10 -2.37
N SER A 110 -8.45 -1.93 -1.41
CA SER A 110 -8.67 -1.70 0.02
C SER A 110 -7.92 -0.49 0.61
N GLY A 111 -6.94 0.06 -0.12
CA GLY A 111 -6.12 1.19 0.34
C GLY A 111 -4.94 0.79 1.23
N LEU A 112 -4.61 -0.51 1.33
CA LEU A 112 -3.47 -1.03 2.09
C LEU A 112 -2.24 -1.34 1.22
N GLY A 113 -2.20 -0.89 -0.04
CA GLY A 113 -1.08 -1.13 -0.96
C GLY A 113 -1.09 -2.53 -1.60
N THR A 114 -2.24 -3.20 -1.65
CA THR A 114 -2.39 -4.61 -2.07
C THR A 114 -1.76 -4.92 -3.42
N SER A 115 -1.94 -4.07 -4.44
CA SER A 115 -1.40 -4.29 -5.80
C SER A 115 0.13 -4.27 -5.81
N SER A 116 0.72 -3.22 -5.29
CA SER A 116 2.19 -3.07 -5.25
C SER A 116 2.85 -4.10 -4.34
N THR A 117 2.21 -4.44 -3.21
CA THR A 117 2.69 -5.50 -2.32
C THR A 117 2.68 -6.86 -3.01
N LEU A 118 1.65 -7.13 -3.85
CA LEU A 118 1.59 -8.35 -4.65
C LEU A 118 2.74 -8.41 -5.67
N VAL A 119 3.01 -7.31 -6.37
CA VAL A 119 4.14 -7.20 -7.30
C VAL A 119 5.46 -7.49 -6.58
N VAL A 120 5.69 -6.89 -5.40
CA VAL A 120 6.89 -7.15 -4.58
C VAL A 120 6.98 -8.62 -4.18
N ALA A 121 5.87 -9.25 -3.75
CA ALA A 121 5.88 -10.67 -3.39
C ALA A 121 6.22 -11.56 -4.60
N ILE A 122 5.69 -11.26 -5.78
CA ILE A 122 5.99 -12.04 -6.99
C ILE A 122 7.47 -11.87 -7.38
N ILE A 123 8.00 -10.65 -7.36
CA ILE A 123 9.43 -10.40 -7.61
C ILE A 123 10.29 -11.19 -6.61
N GLY A 124 9.92 -11.21 -5.33
CA GLY A 124 10.62 -11.96 -4.30
C GLY A 124 10.66 -13.48 -4.58
N ALA A 125 9.56 -14.07 -5.03
CA ALA A 125 9.52 -15.48 -5.41
C ALA A 125 10.38 -15.79 -6.63
N PHE A 126 10.38 -14.90 -7.64
CA PHE A 126 11.27 -15.05 -8.79
C PHE A 126 12.74 -14.82 -8.43
N ALA A 127 13.04 -13.84 -7.59
CA ALA A 127 14.41 -13.59 -7.11
C ALA A 127 14.99 -14.81 -6.39
N GLU A 128 14.17 -15.48 -5.57
CA GLU A 128 14.54 -16.75 -4.92
C GLU A 128 14.78 -17.86 -5.94
N MET A 129 13.86 -18.05 -6.91
CA MET A 129 13.97 -19.08 -7.95
C MET A 129 15.20 -18.90 -8.84
N LEU A 130 15.48 -17.66 -9.23
CA LEU A 130 16.53 -17.32 -10.19
C LEU A 130 17.85 -16.93 -9.49
N ARG A 131 17.86 -16.88 -8.16
CA ARG A 131 19.00 -16.43 -7.34
C ARG A 131 19.50 -15.04 -7.75
N LEU A 132 18.57 -14.11 -7.96
CA LEU A 132 18.91 -12.75 -8.37
C LEU A 132 19.55 -11.99 -7.21
N PRO A 133 20.67 -11.28 -7.41
CA PRO A 133 21.34 -10.52 -6.36
C PRO A 133 20.70 -9.15 -6.16
N LEU A 134 19.39 -9.12 -5.81
CA LEU A 134 18.62 -7.89 -5.63
C LEU A 134 18.53 -7.52 -4.16
N GLY A 135 18.90 -6.28 -3.82
CA GLY A 135 18.66 -5.67 -2.53
C GLY A 135 17.25 -5.05 -2.43
N GLU A 136 16.91 -4.52 -1.24
CA GLU A 136 15.58 -3.96 -1.00
C GLU A 136 15.26 -2.80 -1.95
N TYR A 137 16.21 -1.91 -2.20
CA TYR A 137 16.02 -0.79 -3.15
C TYR A 137 15.81 -1.28 -4.58
N ASP A 138 16.53 -2.32 -5.01
CA ASP A 138 16.39 -2.88 -6.36
C ASP A 138 15.00 -3.49 -6.56
N ILE A 139 14.53 -4.28 -5.59
CA ILE A 139 13.20 -4.91 -5.62
C ILE A 139 12.09 -3.86 -5.62
N ALA A 140 12.18 -2.86 -4.75
CA ALA A 140 11.17 -1.81 -4.67
C ALA A 140 11.13 -0.96 -5.95
N HIS A 141 12.29 -0.63 -6.52
CA HIS A 141 12.40 0.12 -7.77
C HIS A 141 11.89 -0.69 -8.96
N LEU A 142 12.27 -1.97 -9.07
CA LEU A 142 11.78 -2.87 -10.11
C LEU A 142 10.25 -3.02 -10.05
N ALA A 143 9.69 -3.17 -8.85
CA ALA A 143 8.24 -3.21 -8.67
C ALA A 143 7.57 -1.91 -9.15
N TYR A 144 8.14 -0.76 -8.82
CA TYR A 144 7.67 0.53 -9.32
C TYR A 144 7.73 0.62 -10.84
N GLU A 145 8.84 0.23 -11.47
CA GLU A 145 8.98 0.26 -12.93
C GLU A 145 7.95 -0.63 -13.62
N ILE A 146 7.77 -1.87 -13.15
CA ILE A 146 6.77 -2.78 -13.71
C ILE A 146 5.37 -2.16 -13.66
N GLU A 147 4.96 -1.63 -12.51
CA GLU A 147 3.63 -1.03 -12.38
C GLU A 147 3.47 0.26 -13.20
N ARG A 148 4.45 1.17 -13.19
CA ARG A 148 4.30 2.53 -13.73
C ARG A 148 4.78 2.66 -15.18
N LYS A 149 5.83 1.92 -15.57
CA LYS A 149 6.42 2.02 -16.90
C LYS A 149 5.94 0.89 -17.83
N ASP A 150 5.95 -0.37 -17.34
CA ASP A 150 5.59 -1.51 -18.18
C ASP A 150 4.06 -1.67 -18.29
N LEU A 151 3.33 -1.53 -17.18
CA LEU A 151 1.86 -1.67 -17.13
C LEU A 151 1.10 -0.34 -17.19
N LEU A 152 1.79 0.81 -17.20
CA LEU A 152 1.22 2.16 -17.26
C LEU A 152 0.15 2.44 -16.19
N MET A 153 0.25 1.81 -15.04
CA MET A 153 -0.68 1.99 -13.95
C MET A 153 -0.43 3.31 -13.20
N THR A 154 -1.50 4.01 -12.87
CA THR A 154 -1.42 5.25 -12.07
C THR A 154 -1.20 4.93 -10.59
N GLY A 155 -0.25 5.61 -9.96
CA GLY A 155 0.03 5.42 -8.52
C GLY A 155 1.26 6.17 -8.05
N GLY A 156 1.46 6.17 -6.71
CA GLY A 156 2.66 6.68 -6.06
C GLY A 156 3.77 5.63 -5.96
N ARG A 157 4.76 5.94 -5.13
CA ARG A 157 5.98 5.14 -4.95
C ARG A 157 6.05 4.46 -3.57
N GLN A 158 5.19 4.81 -2.61
CA GLN A 158 5.34 4.37 -1.21
C GLN A 158 5.14 2.88 -1.01
N ASP A 159 4.23 2.25 -1.78
CA ASP A 159 3.72 0.92 -1.48
C ASP A 159 4.77 -0.16 -1.76
N GLN A 160 5.51 -0.02 -2.85
CA GLN A 160 6.60 -0.91 -3.22
C GLN A 160 7.71 -0.89 -2.17
N TYR A 161 8.10 0.30 -1.72
CA TYR A 161 9.13 0.47 -0.70
C TYR A 161 8.65 0.01 0.68
N ALA A 162 7.41 0.29 1.07
CA ALA A 162 6.85 -0.19 2.32
C ALA A 162 6.84 -1.72 2.40
N ALA A 163 6.34 -2.38 1.34
CA ALA A 163 6.26 -3.84 1.27
C ALA A 163 7.65 -4.51 1.29
N THR A 164 8.64 -3.86 0.69
CA THR A 164 10.00 -4.40 0.59
C THR A 164 10.78 -4.23 1.88
N PHE A 165 10.75 -3.02 2.48
CA PHE A 165 11.52 -2.71 3.69
C PHE A 165 10.85 -3.18 4.98
N GLY A 166 9.53 -3.08 5.08
CA GLY A 166 8.80 -3.39 6.32
C GLY A 166 9.06 -2.39 7.45
N GLY A 167 8.37 -2.57 8.57
CA GLY A 167 8.50 -1.71 9.74
C GLY A 167 7.77 -0.38 9.63
N VAL A 168 8.16 0.57 10.46
CA VAL A 168 7.65 1.95 10.43
C VAL A 168 8.66 2.84 9.76
N ASN A 169 8.28 3.44 8.63
CA ASN A 169 9.21 4.21 7.81
C ASN A 169 8.71 5.64 7.58
N TYR A 170 9.64 6.58 7.71
CA TYR A 170 9.51 7.92 7.14
C TYR A 170 10.23 7.93 5.80
N MET A 171 9.46 8.05 4.72
CA MET A 171 9.97 7.99 3.35
C MET A 171 9.94 9.35 2.71
N GLU A 172 10.98 9.69 1.96
CA GLU A 172 11.11 10.93 1.20
C GLU A 172 11.22 10.61 -0.29
N PHE A 173 10.53 11.41 -1.11
CA PHE A 173 10.39 11.19 -2.55
C PHE A 173 10.83 12.44 -3.30
N PHE A 174 11.63 12.26 -4.34
CA PHE A 174 12.21 13.35 -5.13
C PHE A 174 12.09 13.08 -6.63
N ALA A 175 12.51 14.02 -7.45
CA ALA A 175 12.68 13.85 -8.89
C ALA A 175 13.61 12.67 -9.22
N GLU A 176 13.58 12.23 -10.49
CA GLU A 176 14.43 11.15 -11.01
C GLU A 176 14.26 9.82 -10.25
N ASP A 177 13.02 9.53 -9.86
CA ASP A 177 12.61 8.33 -9.13
C ASP A 177 13.39 8.09 -7.81
N LYS A 178 14.07 9.10 -7.29
CA LYS A 178 14.85 9.01 -6.04
C LYS A 178 13.91 8.87 -4.85
N VAL A 179 14.14 7.82 -4.06
CA VAL A 179 13.41 7.53 -2.81
C VAL A 179 14.44 7.32 -1.69
N ILE A 180 14.15 7.88 -0.52
CA ILE A 180 14.92 7.64 0.70
C ILE A 180 14.00 7.01 1.73
N VAL A 181 14.34 5.83 2.21
CA VAL A 181 13.61 5.12 3.26
C VAL A 181 14.37 5.30 4.57
N ASN A 182 13.71 5.92 5.55
CA ASN A 182 14.24 6.10 6.91
C ASN A 182 13.44 5.23 7.90
N PRO A 183 13.92 4.02 8.26
CA PRO A 183 13.31 3.21 9.29
C PRO A 183 13.35 3.93 10.64
N LEU A 184 12.21 4.03 11.32
CA LEU A 184 12.11 4.75 12.58
C LEU A 184 12.32 3.80 13.77
N ARG A 185 13.25 4.16 14.65
CA ARG A 185 13.49 3.44 15.92
C ARG A 185 12.52 3.91 17.00
N ILE A 186 11.27 3.48 16.89
CA ILE A 186 10.22 3.78 17.85
C ILE A 186 10.33 2.78 19.02
N ARG A 187 10.15 3.26 20.26
CA ARG A 187 10.12 2.37 21.42
C ARG A 187 8.95 1.40 21.32
N GLN A 188 9.19 0.13 21.62
CA GLN A 188 8.19 -0.94 21.50
C GLN A 188 6.88 -0.64 22.22
N GLN A 189 6.95 -0.10 23.41
CA GLN A 189 5.76 0.30 24.17
C GLN A 189 4.89 1.35 23.45
N TYR A 190 5.49 2.24 22.65
CA TYR A 190 4.74 3.23 21.85
C TYR A 190 4.06 2.56 20.67
N LEU A 191 4.70 1.57 20.06
CA LEU A 191 4.09 0.79 18.97
C LEU A 191 2.93 -0.06 19.49
N PHE A 192 3.07 -0.71 20.64
CA PHE A 192 1.99 -1.47 21.27
C PHE A 192 0.79 -0.57 21.60
N GLU A 193 1.01 0.61 22.15
CA GLU A 193 -0.06 1.55 22.45
C GLU A 193 -0.71 2.10 21.19
N LEU A 194 0.09 2.41 20.14
CA LEU A 194 -0.45 2.81 18.84
C LEU A 194 -1.32 1.70 18.23
N GLU A 195 -0.87 0.45 18.24
CA GLU A 195 -1.59 -0.71 17.72
C GLU A 195 -2.90 -0.94 18.49
N ASN A 196 -2.83 -0.83 19.83
CA ASN A 196 -4.01 -0.96 20.68
C ASN A 196 -5.06 0.11 20.36
N ASN A 197 -4.65 1.35 20.15
CA ASN A 197 -5.55 2.48 19.96
C ASN A 197 -5.99 2.71 18.51
N LEU A 198 -5.30 2.10 17.52
CA LEU A 198 -5.62 2.31 16.11
C LEU A 198 -6.60 1.24 15.62
N LEU A 199 -7.81 1.66 15.26
CA LEU A 199 -8.85 0.83 14.68
C LEU A 199 -8.72 0.83 13.15
N LEU A 200 -8.59 -0.36 12.55
CA LEU A 200 -8.60 -0.58 11.11
C LEU A 200 -9.97 -1.14 10.71
N TYR A 201 -10.78 -0.34 10.00
CA TYR A 201 -12.16 -0.68 9.65
C TYR A 201 -12.39 -0.66 8.14
N TYR A 202 -12.83 -1.78 7.56
CA TYR A 202 -13.16 -1.89 6.14
C TYR A 202 -14.58 -1.42 5.89
N THR A 203 -14.75 -0.45 4.97
CA THR A 203 -16.06 0.18 4.69
C THR A 203 -16.95 -0.61 3.74
N SER A 204 -16.52 -1.79 3.27
CA SER A 204 -17.19 -2.62 2.25
C SER A 204 -17.43 -1.88 0.91
N THR A 205 -16.81 -0.74 0.71
CA THR A 205 -16.82 0.01 -0.54
C THR A 205 -15.43 0.00 -1.14
N SER A 206 -15.31 -0.33 -2.42
CA SER A 206 -14.08 -0.17 -3.17
C SER A 206 -14.34 0.78 -4.34
N ARG A 207 -13.36 1.58 -4.70
CA ARG A 207 -13.40 2.46 -5.87
C ARG A 207 -12.10 2.37 -6.65
N GLU A 208 -12.13 2.83 -7.89
CA GLU A 208 -10.97 2.93 -8.74
C GLU A 208 -10.02 4.02 -8.22
N SER A 209 -9.08 3.65 -7.36
CA SER A 209 -8.04 4.55 -6.81
C SER A 209 -7.29 5.32 -7.91
N ALA A 210 -7.10 4.69 -9.07
CA ALA A 210 -6.43 5.28 -10.22
C ALA A 210 -7.05 6.61 -10.68
N LYS A 211 -8.39 6.72 -10.70
CA LYS A 211 -9.08 7.96 -11.08
C LYS A 211 -8.83 9.11 -10.10
N ILE A 212 -8.82 8.81 -8.79
CA ILE A 212 -8.53 9.82 -7.77
C ILE A 212 -7.08 10.29 -7.87
N ILE A 213 -6.14 9.36 -8.04
CA ILE A 213 -4.71 9.69 -8.18
C ILE A 213 -4.47 10.50 -9.47
N ALA A 214 -5.07 10.10 -10.60
CA ALA A 214 -4.98 10.86 -11.83
C ALA A 214 -5.49 12.30 -11.66
N LYS A 215 -6.60 12.49 -10.92
CA LYS A 215 -7.13 13.83 -10.63
C LYS A 215 -6.23 14.66 -9.74
N GLN A 216 -5.55 14.03 -8.77
CA GLN A 216 -4.54 14.68 -7.95
C GLN A 216 -3.36 15.18 -8.81
N SER A 217 -2.82 14.33 -9.68
CA SER A 217 -1.75 14.70 -10.61
C SER A 217 -2.16 15.82 -11.56
N GLU A 218 -3.36 15.75 -12.13
CA GLU A 218 -3.93 16.80 -12.98
C GLU A 218 -4.03 18.14 -12.25
N ASN A 219 -4.48 18.14 -11.00
CA ASN A 219 -4.60 19.35 -10.21
C ASN A 219 -3.24 20.03 -9.96
N VAL A 220 -2.17 19.24 -9.76
CA VAL A 220 -0.82 19.77 -9.64
C VAL A 220 -0.29 20.29 -10.96
N THR A 221 -0.47 19.55 -12.08
CA THR A 221 -0.09 19.97 -13.42
C THR A 221 -0.77 21.28 -13.80
N ASN A 222 -2.06 21.42 -13.46
CA ASN A 222 -2.85 22.63 -13.71
C ASN A 222 -2.61 23.74 -12.65
N LYS A 223 -1.61 23.59 -11.78
CA LYS A 223 -1.21 24.57 -10.76
C LYS A 223 -2.37 25.04 -9.87
N LYS A 224 -3.28 24.14 -9.49
CA LYS A 224 -4.37 24.46 -8.55
C LYS A 224 -3.80 24.70 -7.15
N GLU A 225 -3.65 25.97 -6.79
CA GLU A 225 -3.04 26.41 -5.52
C GLU A 225 -3.60 25.69 -4.29
N LYS A 226 -4.93 25.60 -4.18
CA LYS A 226 -5.58 24.92 -3.06
C LYS A 226 -5.16 23.44 -2.93
N SER A 227 -5.04 22.74 -4.04
CA SER A 227 -4.63 21.33 -4.06
C SER A 227 -3.15 21.18 -3.68
N ILE A 228 -2.29 22.04 -4.20
CA ILE A 228 -0.85 22.06 -3.93
C ILE A 228 -0.60 22.40 -2.45
N GLU A 229 -1.28 23.44 -1.92
CA GLU A 229 -1.17 23.80 -0.52
C GLU A 229 -1.62 22.65 0.40
N ALA A 230 -2.72 21.97 0.09
CA ALA A 230 -3.15 20.80 0.83
C ALA A 230 -2.08 19.69 0.86
N MET A 231 -1.35 19.51 -0.24
CA MET A 231 -0.24 18.53 -0.30
C MET A 231 0.97 19.02 0.51
N HIS A 232 1.26 20.31 0.56
CA HIS A 232 2.29 20.86 1.45
C HIS A 232 1.94 20.61 2.91
N GLN A 233 0.69 20.80 3.29
CA GLN A 233 0.19 20.52 4.65
C GLN A 233 0.27 19.00 4.97
N LEU A 234 0.00 18.12 4.02
CA LEU A 234 0.17 16.68 4.20
C LEU A 234 1.64 16.28 4.36
N LYS A 235 2.55 16.91 3.62
CA LYS A 235 3.99 16.73 3.82
C LYS A 235 4.40 17.13 5.24
N GLN A 236 3.89 18.25 5.74
CA GLN A 236 4.12 18.69 7.12
C GLN A 236 3.51 17.72 8.14
N GLN A 237 2.32 17.17 7.86
CA GLN A 237 1.68 16.13 8.68
C GLN A 237 2.59 14.91 8.88
N ALA A 238 3.31 14.47 7.82
CA ALA A 238 4.24 13.35 7.94
C ALA A 238 5.37 13.64 8.93
N LEU A 239 5.87 14.86 8.98
CA LEU A 239 6.87 15.28 9.95
C LEU A 239 6.29 15.33 11.37
N MET A 240 5.10 15.91 11.54
CA MET A 240 4.41 15.93 12.84
C MET A 240 4.19 14.51 13.40
N MET A 241 3.72 13.60 12.56
CA MET A 241 3.50 12.20 12.95
C MET A 241 4.81 11.51 13.35
N LYS A 242 5.88 11.70 12.58
CA LYS A 242 7.23 11.18 12.91
C LYS A 242 7.68 11.65 14.29
N GLU A 243 7.58 12.95 14.55
CA GLU A 243 7.98 13.53 15.82
C GLU A 243 7.14 13.02 17.01
N ALA A 244 5.81 12.92 16.83
CA ALA A 244 4.91 12.43 17.85
C ALA A 244 5.25 10.98 18.24
N LEU A 245 5.47 10.10 17.24
CA LEU A 245 5.81 8.69 17.47
C LEU A 245 7.19 8.52 18.14
N LEU A 246 8.21 9.23 17.66
CA LEU A 246 9.57 9.13 18.24
C LEU A 246 9.63 9.64 19.68
N LYS A 247 8.85 10.67 20.00
CA LYS A 247 8.80 11.30 21.34
C LYS A 247 7.75 10.66 22.27
N GLY A 248 6.96 9.69 21.79
CA GLY A 248 5.90 9.03 22.57
C GLY A 248 4.70 9.91 22.89
N ARG A 249 4.46 10.96 22.10
CA ARG A 249 3.32 11.88 22.25
C ARG A 249 2.07 11.30 21.58
N LEU A 250 1.65 10.12 22.04
CA LEU A 250 0.61 9.32 21.40
C LEU A 250 -0.76 9.98 21.45
N ASN A 251 -1.02 10.83 22.46
CA ASN A 251 -2.26 11.59 22.54
C ASN A 251 -2.47 12.59 21.38
N GLU A 252 -1.40 12.99 20.70
CA GLU A 252 -1.47 13.88 19.54
C GLU A 252 -1.84 13.16 18.24
N ILE A 253 -1.72 11.81 18.19
CA ILE A 253 -1.87 11.01 16.94
C ILE A 253 -3.24 11.21 16.30
N GLY A 254 -4.31 11.22 17.11
CA GLY A 254 -5.65 11.43 16.59
C GLY A 254 -5.82 12.79 15.92
N GLU A 255 -5.35 13.85 16.56
CA GLU A 255 -5.42 15.22 16.01
C GLU A 255 -4.59 15.36 14.73
N ILE A 256 -3.42 14.72 14.67
CA ILE A 256 -2.58 14.71 13.47
C ILE A 256 -3.26 13.94 12.33
N LEU A 257 -3.96 12.84 12.61
CA LEU A 257 -4.76 12.11 11.62
C LEU A 257 -5.93 12.95 11.11
N ASP A 258 -6.67 13.62 12.01
CA ASP A 258 -7.78 14.51 11.67
C ASP A 258 -7.30 15.69 10.80
N PHE A 259 -6.19 16.32 11.20
CA PHE A 259 -5.56 17.38 10.39
C PHE A 259 -5.29 16.88 8.97
N GLY A 260 -4.64 15.73 8.83
CA GLY A 260 -4.33 15.15 7.52
C GLY A 260 -5.57 14.78 6.72
N PHE A 261 -6.63 14.29 7.36
CA PHE A 261 -7.88 13.96 6.67
C PHE A 261 -8.57 15.22 6.12
N ARG A 262 -8.58 16.28 6.88
CA ARG A 262 -9.09 17.58 6.41
C ARG A 262 -8.34 18.11 5.20
N GLN A 263 -7.00 18.03 5.20
CA GLN A 263 -6.18 18.44 4.06
C GLN A 263 -6.39 17.52 2.86
N LYS A 264 -6.40 16.20 3.08
CA LYS A 264 -6.55 15.24 2.00
C LYS A 264 -7.82 15.45 1.17
N ARG A 265 -8.94 15.79 1.81
CA ARG A 265 -10.21 16.12 1.14
C ARG A 265 -10.10 17.28 0.16
N GLN A 266 -9.11 18.18 0.33
CA GLN A 266 -8.88 19.34 -0.53
C GLN A 266 -7.99 19.05 -1.76
N MET A 267 -7.31 17.89 -1.80
CA MET A 267 -6.42 17.54 -2.91
C MET A 267 -7.17 17.23 -4.21
N ALA A 268 -8.28 16.51 -4.13
CA ALA A 268 -9.12 16.14 -5.25
C ALA A 268 -10.55 15.79 -4.81
N GLU A 269 -11.49 15.88 -5.73
CA GLU A 269 -12.84 15.39 -5.56
C GLU A 269 -12.87 13.86 -5.45
N GLY A 270 -13.85 13.32 -4.73
CA GLY A 270 -14.08 11.88 -4.60
C GLY A 270 -13.18 11.16 -3.59
N ILE A 271 -12.30 11.87 -2.87
CA ILE A 271 -11.49 11.30 -1.79
C ILE A 271 -12.38 10.82 -0.63
N SER A 272 -13.44 11.55 -0.31
CA SER A 272 -14.46 11.18 0.66
C SER A 272 -15.86 11.22 0.05
N ASN A 273 -16.83 10.62 0.71
CA ASN A 273 -18.24 10.63 0.33
C ASN A 273 -19.12 10.70 1.58
N SER A 274 -20.45 10.90 1.41
CA SER A 274 -21.39 11.06 2.52
C SER A 274 -21.32 9.93 3.55
N LEU A 275 -21.24 8.68 3.11
CA LEU A 275 -21.13 7.52 3.99
C LEU A 275 -19.87 7.58 4.87
N MET A 276 -18.74 7.93 4.27
CA MET A 276 -17.45 8.05 4.99
C MET A 276 -17.46 9.23 5.97
N GLU A 277 -18.08 10.35 5.60
CA GLU A 277 -18.23 11.51 6.50
C GLU A 277 -19.12 11.17 7.69
N GLU A 278 -20.25 10.50 7.47
CA GLU A 278 -21.13 10.06 8.55
C GLU A 278 -20.46 9.04 9.47
N MET A 279 -19.73 8.10 8.89
CA MET A 279 -18.93 7.10 9.65
C MET A 279 -17.85 7.81 10.47
N TYR A 280 -17.15 8.77 9.89
CA TYR A 280 -16.13 9.56 10.57
C TYR A 280 -16.71 10.34 11.76
N GLU A 281 -17.80 11.07 11.56
CA GLU A 281 -18.48 11.83 12.61
C GLU A 281 -19.03 10.92 13.73
N THR A 282 -19.55 9.74 13.36
CA THR A 282 -20.00 8.74 14.32
C THR A 282 -18.84 8.22 15.17
N ALA A 283 -17.72 7.90 14.54
CA ALA A 283 -16.51 7.47 15.25
C ALA A 283 -16.01 8.56 16.23
N ARG A 284 -15.99 9.82 15.79
CA ARG A 284 -15.61 10.98 16.63
C ARG A 284 -16.52 11.12 17.86
N LYS A 285 -17.82 11.01 17.68
CA LYS A 285 -18.81 11.08 18.78
C LYS A 285 -18.70 9.91 19.76
N SER A 286 -18.17 8.78 19.30
CA SER A 286 -18.02 7.56 20.11
C SER A 286 -16.65 7.42 20.77
N GLY A 287 -15.76 8.43 20.65
CA GLY A 287 -14.49 8.49 21.38
C GLY A 287 -13.22 8.45 20.53
N ALA A 288 -13.33 8.35 19.20
CA ALA A 288 -12.15 8.52 18.34
C ALA A 288 -11.70 9.99 18.38
N THR A 289 -10.41 10.25 18.56
CA THR A 289 -9.85 11.61 18.55
C THR A 289 -9.41 12.05 17.14
N GLY A 290 -9.47 11.17 16.17
CA GLY A 290 -9.22 11.45 14.76
C GLY A 290 -9.16 10.17 13.94
N GLY A 291 -8.98 10.34 12.64
CA GLY A 291 -8.92 9.23 11.72
C GLY A 291 -8.72 9.71 10.29
N LYS A 292 -8.64 8.78 9.35
CA LYS A 292 -8.50 9.07 7.91
C LYS A 292 -8.87 7.86 7.06
N ILE A 293 -9.03 8.10 5.77
CA ILE A 293 -9.12 7.02 4.77
C ILE A 293 -7.70 6.54 4.44
N SER A 294 -7.50 5.23 4.37
CA SER A 294 -6.25 4.63 3.92
C SER A 294 -6.15 4.67 2.38
N GLY A 295 -4.95 4.80 1.83
CA GLY A 295 -4.72 4.85 0.39
C GLY A 295 -5.20 6.14 -0.28
N ALA A 296 -5.63 6.06 -1.55
CA ALA A 296 -6.04 7.21 -2.36
C ALA A 296 -7.34 7.89 -1.86
N GLY A 297 -8.22 7.14 -1.25
CA GLY A 297 -9.56 7.59 -0.83
C GLY A 297 -10.67 6.92 -1.64
N GLY A 298 -11.92 7.40 -1.42
CA GLY A 298 -13.11 6.93 -2.14
C GLY A 298 -13.70 5.60 -1.65
N GLY A 299 -13.02 4.85 -0.77
CA GLY A 299 -13.42 3.55 -0.25
C GLY A 299 -12.26 2.81 0.41
N GLY A 300 -12.47 1.55 0.74
CA GLY A 300 -11.47 0.70 1.37
C GLY A 300 -11.46 0.83 2.88
N PHE A 301 -10.27 0.86 3.49
CA PHE A 301 -10.13 0.98 4.93
C PHE A 301 -10.16 2.43 5.41
N MET A 302 -10.86 2.65 6.50
CA MET A 302 -10.69 3.82 7.38
C MET A 302 -9.88 3.41 8.61
N ILE A 303 -9.05 4.31 9.09
CA ILE A 303 -8.35 4.17 10.35
C ILE A 303 -8.82 5.25 11.32
N PHE A 304 -9.05 4.85 12.58
CA PHE A 304 -9.46 5.75 13.65
C PHE A 304 -8.52 5.59 14.84
N TYR A 305 -8.12 6.69 15.43
CA TYR A 305 -7.36 6.66 16.67
C TYR A 305 -8.32 6.79 17.86
N CYS A 306 -8.37 5.74 18.67
CA CYS A 306 -9.31 5.52 19.75
C CYS A 306 -8.55 5.40 21.08
N PRO A 307 -8.19 6.52 21.76
CA PRO A 307 -7.42 6.49 22.99
C PRO A 307 -8.20 5.87 24.14
N ASN A 308 -7.46 5.47 25.17
CA ASN A 308 -8.01 4.79 26.34
C ASN A 308 -8.72 3.48 25.93
N ASN A 309 -9.94 3.23 26.35
CA ASN A 309 -10.70 2.04 26.01
C ASN A 309 -11.84 2.32 25.03
N THR A 310 -11.74 3.40 24.23
CA THR A 310 -12.84 3.82 23.34
C THR A 310 -12.93 3.00 22.04
N LYS A 311 -11.92 2.19 21.72
CA LYS A 311 -11.85 1.40 20.46
C LYS A 311 -13.10 0.53 20.24
N TYR A 312 -13.56 -0.16 21.27
CA TYR A 312 -14.74 -1.04 21.18
C TYR A 312 -16.03 -0.26 20.98
N SER A 313 -16.20 0.86 21.67
CA SER A 313 -17.37 1.76 21.50
C SER A 313 -17.40 2.37 20.10
N VAL A 314 -16.25 2.76 19.55
CA VAL A 314 -16.15 3.25 18.18
C VAL A 314 -16.48 2.14 17.19
N MET A 315 -15.90 0.94 17.36
CA MET A 315 -16.17 -0.21 16.50
C MET A 315 -17.66 -0.58 16.46
N GLU A 316 -18.31 -0.63 17.60
CA GLU A 316 -19.75 -0.87 17.72
C GLU A 316 -20.57 0.24 17.00
N ALA A 317 -20.24 1.49 17.25
CA ALA A 317 -20.97 2.62 16.67
C ALA A 317 -20.84 2.68 15.14
N VAL A 318 -19.70 2.33 14.55
CA VAL A 318 -19.52 2.35 13.09
C VAL A 318 -20.06 1.09 12.41
N SER A 319 -20.36 0.03 13.13
CA SER A 319 -20.87 -1.24 12.57
C SER A 319 -22.20 -1.07 11.83
N LYS A 320 -23.03 -0.10 12.21
CA LYS A 320 -24.30 0.24 11.54
C LYS A 320 -24.15 0.65 10.07
N PHE A 321 -22.98 1.07 9.64
CA PHE A 321 -22.69 1.44 8.25
C PHE A 321 -22.31 0.25 7.36
N GLY A 322 -22.29 -0.96 7.92
CA GLY A 322 -21.74 -2.15 7.26
C GLY A 322 -20.21 -2.19 7.33
N GLY A 323 -19.62 -3.22 6.73
CA GLY A 323 -18.19 -3.44 6.81
C GLY A 323 -17.76 -4.26 8.03
N TYR A 324 -16.47 -4.24 8.35
CA TYR A 324 -15.93 -5.03 9.45
C TYR A 324 -14.60 -4.50 9.97
N TYR A 325 -14.33 -4.78 11.23
CA TYR A 325 -13.03 -4.60 11.86
C TYR A 325 -12.04 -5.64 11.32
N LYS A 326 -10.84 -5.20 10.94
CA LYS A 326 -9.75 -6.09 10.53
C LYS A 326 -8.67 -6.08 11.62
N PRO A 327 -8.46 -7.19 12.35
CA PRO A 327 -7.36 -7.30 13.29
C PRO A 327 -6.02 -7.33 12.53
N TYR A 328 -5.01 -6.76 13.13
CA TYR A 328 -3.64 -6.74 12.62
C TYR A 328 -2.65 -6.52 13.77
N GLN A 329 -1.39 -6.73 13.50
CA GLN A 329 -0.25 -6.33 14.31
C GLN A 329 0.73 -5.57 13.44
N PHE A 330 1.49 -4.63 14.00
CA PHE A 330 2.63 -4.07 13.29
C PHE A 330 3.73 -5.13 13.15
N VAL A 331 4.40 -5.13 11.99
CA VAL A 331 5.52 -6.04 11.71
C VAL A 331 6.76 -5.22 11.35
N ASP A 332 7.93 -5.72 11.76
CA ASP A 332 9.22 -5.04 11.62
C ASP A 332 10.01 -5.47 10.37
N HIS A 333 9.47 -6.41 9.61
CA HIS A 333 10.11 -6.97 8.43
C HIS A 333 9.32 -6.67 7.15
N GLY A 334 10.05 -6.57 6.04
CA GLY A 334 9.51 -6.48 4.69
C GLY A 334 9.33 -7.84 4.01
N MET A 335 9.43 -7.82 2.71
CA MET A 335 9.34 -9.02 1.88
C MET A 335 10.37 -10.08 2.32
N ARG A 336 9.93 -11.32 2.35
CA ARG A 336 10.77 -12.49 2.63
C ARG A 336 10.47 -13.59 1.62
N SER A 337 11.53 -14.23 1.13
CA SER A 337 11.45 -15.41 0.25
C SER A 337 12.11 -16.62 0.87
N TRP A 338 11.70 -17.81 0.45
CA TRP A 338 12.27 -19.08 0.87
C TRP A 338 11.91 -20.19 -0.12
N THR A 339 12.68 -21.27 -0.10
CA THR A 339 12.46 -22.47 -0.89
C THR A 339 12.00 -23.64 -0.02
N VAL A 340 11.08 -24.48 -0.55
CA VAL A 340 10.57 -25.70 0.09
C VAL A 340 10.77 -26.88 -0.84
#